data_ee6ec5500f5012f4ffb0c39d197bc64f
#
_entry.id   ee6ec5500f5012f4ffb0c39d197bc64f
#
_cell.length_a   1.000
_cell.length_b   1.000
_cell.length_c   1.000
_cell.angle_alpha   90.00
_cell.angle_beta   90.00
_cell.angle_gamma   90.00
#
_symmetry.space_group_name_H-M   'P 1'
#
loop_
_entity.id
_entity.type
_entity.pdbx_description
1 polymer ?
#
loop_
_entity_poly.entity_id
_entity_poly.type
_entity_poly.pdbx_seq_one_letter_code
_entity_poly.pdbx_strand_id
1 'polypeptide(L)'
;INKINLNTQNFFLINADWLSCFKNDSFDLILSNPPYISQNDLHLKDLTHEPKIALASNESGYSDIKKITQQSSKILKRRGILMIEHGYNQEKVVKSIFKDNYFSDICTIEDYQAHPRVTYGILNK
;
A
#
# COMPACT_ATOMS: atom_id res chain seq x y z
N ILE A 1 -0.29 7.56 -25.01
CA ILE A 1 -0.77 6.73 -23.89
C ILE A 1 -1.54 5.58 -24.49
N ASN A 2 -0.97 4.38 -24.54
CA ASN A 2 -1.66 3.18 -25.03
C ASN A 2 -2.79 2.87 -24.04
N LYS A 3 -4.05 2.94 -24.52
CA LYS A 3 -5.20 2.47 -23.74
C LYS A 3 -5.04 0.96 -23.55
N ILE A 4 -4.85 0.54 -22.31
CA ILE A 4 -4.94 -0.88 -21.95
C ILE A 4 -6.40 -1.28 -22.15
N ASN A 5 -6.65 -2.17 -23.08
CA ASN A 5 -7.98 -2.74 -23.32
C ASN A 5 -8.24 -3.78 -22.20
N LEU A 6 -8.70 -3.31 -21.04
CA LEU A 6 -9.13 -4.19 -19.97
C LEU A 6 -10.45 -4.84 -20.39
N ASN A 7 -10.51 -6.17 -20.31
CA ASN A 7 -11.77 -6.88 -20.41
C ASN A 7 -12.64 -6.50 -19.22
N THR A 8 -13.56 -5.55 -19.41
CA THR A 8 -14.34 -4.89 -18.37
C THR A 8 -15.31 -5.80 -17.62
N GLN A 9 -15.49 -7.05 -18.03
CA GLN A 9 -16.40 -7.99 -17.38
C GLN A 9 -15.97 -8.40 -15.97
N ASN A 10 -14.68 -8.25 -15.62
CA ASN A 10 -14.11 -8.61 -14.32
C ASN A 10 -13.47 -7.43 -13.58
N PHE A 11 -13.83 -6.20 -13.95
CA PHE A 11 -13.29 -4.99 -13.36
C PHE A 11 -14.40 -4.17 -12.70
N PHE A 12 -14.21 -3.85 -11.41
CA PHE A 12 -15.16 -3.07 -10.62
C PHE A 12 -14.45 -1.86 -10.03
N LEU A 13 -15.03 -0.67 -10.21
CA LEU A 13 -14.58 0.57 -9.60
C LEU A 13 -15.41 0.84 -8.34
N ILE A 14 -14.74 1.03 -7.20
CA ILE A 14 -15.39 1.23 -5.90
C ILE A 14 -14.84 2.50 -5.28
N ASN A 15 -15.72 3.36 -4.75
CA ASN A 15 -15.36 4.50 -3.93
C ASN A 15 -15.56 4.14 -2.46
N ALA A 16 -14.47 4.04 -1.69
CA ALA A 16 -14.50 3.65 -0.29
C ALA A 16 -13.31 4.27 0.48
N ASP A 17 -13.39 4.23 1.81
CA ASP A 17 -12.26 4.55 2.68
C ASP A 17 -11.34 3.32 2.80
N TRP A 18 -10.34 3.26 1.91
CA TRP A 18 -9.43 2.13 1.74
C TRP A 18 -10.23 0.83 1.53
N LEU A 19 -10.09 -0.12 2.44
CA LEU A 19 -10.63 -1.47 2.31
C LEU A 19 -11.86 -1.71 3.18
N SER A 20 -12.44 -0.64 3.77
CA SER A 20 -13.50 -0.74 4.78
C SER A 20 -14.82 -1.34 4.30
N CYS A 21 -15.07 -1.35 2.99
CA CYS A 21 -16.32 -1.86 2.40
C CYS A 21 -16.30 -3.36 2.08
N PHE A 22 -15.18 -4.03 2.23
CA PHE A 22 -15.02 -5.43 1.85
C PHE A 22 -15.24 -6.39 3.01
N LYS A 23 -15.73 -7.59 2.67
CA LYS A 23 -15.89 -8.70 3.63
C LYS A 23 -14.54 -9.32 3.97
N ASN A 24 -14.47 -9.93 5.15
CA ASN A 24 -13.32 -10.74 5.54
C ASN A 24 -13.08 -11.88 4.54
N ASP A 25 -11.84 -12.31 4.42
CA ASP A 25 -11.41 -13.47 3.62
C ASP A 25 -11.87 -13.41 2.14
N SER A 26 -11.85 -12.21 1.53
CA SER A 26 -12.37 -11.98 0.18
C SER A 26 -11.29 -11.93 -0.91
N PHE A 27 -10.06 -11.57 -0.57
CA PHE A 27 -9.01 -11.32 -1.55
C PHE A 27 -7.82 -12.25 -1.40
N ASP A 28 -7.23 -12.62 -2.53
CA ASP A 28 -5.99 -13.38 -2.59
C ASP A 28 -4.76 -12.46 -2.65
N LEU A 29 -4.93 -11.25 -3.21
CA LEU A 29 -3.88 -10.25 -3.38
C LEU A 29 -4.45 -8.84 -3.19
N ILE A 30 -3.71 -8.00 -2.47
CA ILE A 30 -3.95 -6.56 -2.35
C ILE A 30 -2.68 -5.84 -2.77
N LEU A 31 -2.82 -4.88 -3.70
CA LEU A 31 -1.78 -3.96 -4.11
C LEU A 31 -2.18 -2.56 -3.68
N SER A 32 -1.26 -1.80 -3.10
CA SER A 32 -1.53 -0.43 -2.68
C SER A 32 -0.33 0.48 -2.91
N ASN A 33 -0.62 1.69 -3.37
CA ASN A 33 0.32 2.81 -3.42
C ASN A 33 -0.29 3.98 -2.64
N PRO A 34 -0.21 3.98 -1.30
CA PRO A 34 -0.75 5.06 -0.48
C PRO A 34 0.14 6.29 -0.51
N PRO A 35 -0.37 7.47 -0.13
CA PRO A 35 0.47 8.62 0.10
C PRO A 35 1.42 8.35 1.28
N TYR A 36 2.72 8.41 1.04
CA TYR A 36 3.77 8.10 2.02
C TYR A 36 4.71 9.27 2.34
N ILE A 37 4.47 10.43 1.71
CA ILE A 37 5.27 11.65 1.93
C ILE A 37 4.66 12.43 3.09
N SER A 38 5.47 12.83 4.07
CA SER A 38 5.03 13.71 5.16
C SER A 38 4.62 15.08 4.60
N GLN A 39 3.56 15.68 5.15
CA GLN A 39 3.11 17.04 4.77
C GLN A 39 4.20 18.11 4.94
N ASN A 40 5.19 17.86 5.80
CA ASN A 40 6.32 18.76 6.05
C ASN A 40 7.53 18.49 5.14
N ASP A 41 7.44 17.54 4.21
CA ASP A 41 8.55 17.24 3.30
C ASP A 41 8.68 18.33 2.23
N LEU A 42 9.90 18.85 2.10
CA LEU A 42 10.23 19.93 1.13
C LEU A 42 9.99 19.48 -0.33
N HIS A 43 10.06 18.19 -0.61
CA HIS A 43 9.83 17.63 -1.96
C HIS A 43 8.37 17.75 -2.44
N LEU A 44 7.40 18.01 -1.55
CA LEU A 44 6.01 18.30 -1.97
C LEU A 44 5.87 19.54 -2.84
N LYS A 45 6.85 20.45 -2.79
CA LYS A 45 6.82 21.71 -3.58
C LYS A 45 7.07 21.48 -5.07
N ASP A 46 7.74 20.38 -5.43
CA ASP A 46 8.15 20.09 -6.80
C ASP A 46 7.11 19.22 -7.56
N LEU A 47 6.11 18.70 -6.86
CA LEU A 47 5.10 17.80 -7.41
C LEU A 47 3.82 18.57 -7.80
N THR A 48 3.89 19.28 -8.93
CA THR A 48 2.82 20.20 -9.39
C THR A 48 1.63 19.50 -10.06
N HIS A 49 1.72 18.22 -10.37
CA HIS A 49 0.75 17.53 -11.24
C HIS A 49 -0.12 16.48 -10.54
N GLU A 50 0.14 16.17 -9.27
CA GLU A 50 -0.69 15.25 -8.48
C GLU A 50 -1.44 15.99 -7.36
N PRO A 51 -2.66 15.56 -7.00
CA PRO A 51 -3.39 16.14 -5.87
C PRO A 51 -2.56 16.03 -4.59
N LYS A 52 -2.38 17.13 -3.87
CA LYS A 52 -1.60 17.17 -2.61
C LYS A 52 -2.07 16.15 -1.57
N ILE A 53 -3.37 15.82 -1.57
CA ILE A 53 -3.97 14.80 -0.69
C ILE A 53 -3.47 13.39 -1.04
N ALA A 54 -3.18 13.13 -2.31
CA ALA A 54 -2.69 11.82 -2.75
C ALA A 54 -1.21 11.59 -2.45
N LEU A 55 -0.45 12.66 -2.14
CA LEU A 55 0.98 12.60 -1.90
C LEU A 55 1.37 12.65 -0.42
N ALA A 56 0.50 13.20 0.44
CA ALA A 56 0.80 13.41 1.85
C ALA A 56 -0.06 12.53 2.75
N SER A 57 0.57 11.71 3.57
CA SER A 57 -0.11 11.01 4.66
C SER A 57 -0.01 11.78 5.98
N ASN A 58 -1.02 11.64 6.84
CA ASN A 58 -1.00 12.23 8.17
C ASN A 58 0.09 11.57 9.03
N GLU A 59 0.64 12.31 10.00
CA GLU A 59 1.60 11.80 11.00
C GLU A 59 2.77 11.00 10.40
N SER A 60 3.83 11.66 9.98
CA SER A 60 5.08 11.04 9.52
C SER A 60 5.01 10.06 8.33
N GLY A 61 3.92 10.04 7.56
CA GLY A 61 3.83 9.24 6.34
C GLY A 61 3.50 7.74 6.56
N TYR A 62 3.05 7.35 7.77
CA TYR A 62 2.78 5.94 8.07
C TYR A 62 1.32 5.62 8.40
N SER A 63 0.47 6.62 8.62
CA SER A 63 -0.92 6.40 9.07
C SER A 63 -1.72 5.56 8.10
N ASP A 64 -1.61 5.87 6.81
CA ASP A 64 -2.32 5.14 5.77
C ASP A 64 -1.78 3.73 5.57
N ILE A 65 -0.45 3.56 5.62
CA ILE A 65 0.20 2.24 5.56
C ILE A 65 -0.29 1.36 6.72
N LYS A 66 -0.34 1.90 7.95
CA LYS A 66 -0.86 1.18 9.12
C LYS A 66 -2.32 0.77 8.92
N LYS A 67 -3.17 1.71 8.50
CA LYS A 67 -4.60 1.47 8.27
C LYS A 67 -4.84 0.41 7.21
N ILE A 68 -4.17 0.53 6.06
CA ILE A 68 -4.27 -0.44 4.96
C ILE A 68 -3.81 -1.83 5.43
N THR A 69 -2.66 -1.92 6.10
CA THR A 69 -2.13 -3.21 6.57
C THR A 69 -3.08 -3.87 7.57
N GLN A 70 -3.62 -3.10 8.52
CA GLN A 70 -4.59 -3.59 9.49
C GLN A 70 -5.91 -4.05 8.85
N GLN A 71 -6.41 -3.32 7.85
CA GLN A 71 -7.61 -3.73 7.12
C GLN A 71 -7.33 -4.96 6.25
N SER A 72 -6.17 -5.00 5.59
CA SER A 72 -5.75 -6.13 4.74
C SER A 72 -5.67 -7.43 5.53
N SER A 73 -5.19 -7.41 6.77
CA SER A 73 -5.11 -8.62 7.61
C SER A 73 -6.47 -9.26 7.90
N LYS A 74 -7.55 -8.51 7.78
CA LYS A 74 -8.92 -9.01 7.96
C LYS A 74 -9.52 -9.55 6.66
N ILE A 75 -9.31 -8.83 5.55
CA ILE A 75 -10.00 -9.10 4.29
C ILE A 75 -9.24 -10.03 3.34
N LEU A 76 -7.93 -10.18 3.50
CA LEU A 76 -7.16 -11.19 2.80
C LEU A 76 -7.55 -12.59 3.30
N LYS A 77 -7.62 -13.52 2.38
CA LYS A 77 -7.71 -14.95 2.69
C LYS A 77 -6.43 -15.42 3.38
N ARG A 78 -6.49 -16.57 4.01
CA ARG A 78 -5.29 -17.25 4.52
C ARG A 78 -4.28 -17.41 3.40
N ARG A 79 -3.01 -17.06 3.66
CA ARG A 79 -1.91 -17.00 2.69
C ARG A 79 -2.09 -15.97 1.57
N GLY A 80 -3.06 -15.07 1.68
CA GLY A 80 -3.18 -13.91 0.80
C GLY A 80 -1.97 -12.97 0.95
N ILE A 81 -1.69 -12.22 -0.10
CA ILE A 81 -0.51 -11.37 -0.20
C ILE A 81 -0.93 -9.91 -0.13
N LEU A 82 -0.22 -9.13 0.69
CA LEU A 82 -0.27 -7.68 0.66
C LEU A 82 1.03 -7.15 0.07
N MET A 83 0.93 -6.18 -0.87
CA MET A 83 2.07 -5.44 -1.40
C MET A 83 1.80 -3.94 -1.26
N ILE A 84 2.72 -3.20 -0.65
CA ILE A 84 2.60 -1.75 -0.44
C ILE A 84 3.84 -1.04 -0.96
N GLU A 85 3.63 -0.04 -1.82
CA GLU A 85 4.66 0.92 -2.18
C GLU A 85 4.87 1.93 -1.04
N HIS A 86 6.13 2.32 -0.80
CA HIS A 86 6.50 3.25 0.26
C HIS A 86 7.75 4.07 -0.10
N GLY A 87 8.07 5.08 0.69
CA GLY A 87 9.30 5.84 0.56
C GLY A 87 10.54 4.99 0.87
N TYR A 88 11.65 5.27 0.18
CA TYR A 88 12.90 4.50 0.27
C TYR A 88 13.46 4.39 1.70
N ASN A 89 13.18 5.36 2.55
CA ASN A 89 13.64 5.40 3.95
C ASN A 89 12.65 4.76 4.94
N GLN A 90 11.53 4.20 4.46
CA GLN A 90 10.44 3.70 5.31
C GLN A 90 10.46 2.17 5.50
N GLU A 91 11.31 1.44 4.81
CA GLU A 91 11.34 -0.03 4.78
C GLU A 91 11.26 -0.69 6.16
N LYS A 92 12.12 -0.25 7.09
CA LYS A 92 12.21 -0.87 8.44
C LYS A 92 10.90 -0.76 9.21
N VAL A 93 10.27 0.41 9.15
CA VAL A 93 9.00 0.68 9.84
C VAL A 93 7.86 -0.08 9.17
N VAL A 94 7.84 -0.10 7.83
CA VAL A 94 6.82 -0.86 7.07
C VAL A 94 6.91 -2.35 7.39
N LYS A 95 8.10 -2.94 7.41
CA LYS A 95 8.29 -4.34 7.82
C LYS A 95 7.80 -4.62 9.25
N SER A 96 7.99 -3.68 10.18
CA SER A 96 7.45 -3.82 11.54
C SER A 96 5.92 -3.80 11.53
N ILE A 97 5.30 -2.85 10.79
CA ILE A 97 3.84 -2.76 10.65
C ILE A 97 3.26 -4.08 10.10
N PHE A 98 3.92 -4.69 9.11
CA PHE A 98 3.50 -5.99 8.57
C PHE A 98 3.55 -7.09 9.63
N LYS A 99 4.66 -7.21 10.37
CA LYS A 99 4.81 -8.20 11.47
C LYS A 99 3.73 -8.05 12.52
N ASP A 100 3.45 -6.82 12.94
CA ASP A 100 2.45 -6.50 13.96
C ASP A 100 1.01 -6.84 13.51
N ASN A 101 0.81 -7.07 12.21
CA ASN A 101 -0.49 -7.41 11.60
C ASN A 101 -0.52 -8.83 11.00
N TYR A 102 0.28 -9.75 11.56
CA TYR A 102 0.27 -11.19 11.23
C TYR A 102 0.79 -11.54 9.82
N PHE A 103 1.58 -10.70 9.19
CA PHE A 103 2.27 -11.04 7.95
C PHE A 103 3.62 -11.72 8.23
N SER A 104 3.94 -12.75 7.45
CA SER A 104 5.22 -13.46 7.41
C SER A 104 5.86 -13.38 6.03
N ASP A 105 7.05 -13.96 5.87
CA ASP A 105 7.80 -13.97 4.60
C ASP A 105 7.92 -12.56 3.99
N ILE A 106 8.21 -11.59 4.87
CA ILE A 106 8.22 -10.18 4.53
C ILE A 106 9.50 -9.83 3.76
N CYS A 107 9.33 -9.41 2.50
CA CYS A 107 10.42 -9.00 1.62
C CYS A 107 10.18 -7.60 1.09
N THR A 108 11.28 -6.94 0.69
CA THR A 108 11.24 -5.65 0.00
C THR A 108 11.88 -5.76 -1.37
N ILE A 109 11.24 -5.15 -2.36
CA ILE A 109 11.70 -5.02 -3.74
C ILE A 109 12.27 -3.61 -3.90
N GLU A 110 13.43 -3.53 -4.52
CA GLU A 110 14.09 -2.27 -4.86
C GLU A 110 13.70 -1.79 -6.26
N ASP A 111 13.79 -0.48 -6.48
CA ASP A 111 13.65 0.12 -7.79
C ASP A 111 14.96 0.00 -8.61
N TYR A 112 14.97 0.52 -9.85
CA TYR A 112 16.15 0.50 -10.72
C TYR A 112 17.35 1.30 -10.19
N GLN A 113 17.16 2.11 -9.14
CA GLN A 113 18.21 2.87 -8.46
C GLN A 113 18.67 2.17 -7.17
N ALA A 114 18.26 0.92 -6.95
CA ALA A 114 18.50 0.13 -5.74
C ALA A 114 17.93 0.78 -4.46
N HIS A 115 16.84 1.52 -4.58
CA HIS A 115 16.10 2.04 -3.43
C HIS A 115 14.94 1.10 -3.05
N PRO A 116 14.75 0.77 -1.77
CA PRO A 116 13.58 0.04 -1.28
C PRO A 116 12.28 0.76 -1.68
N ARG A 117 11.37 0.07 -2.34
CA ARG A 117 10.12 0.68 -2.84
C ARG A 117 8.86 -0.08 -2.53
N VAL A 118 8.88 -1.39 -2.59
CA VAL A 118 7.68 -2.19 -2.38
C VAL A 118 7.97 -3.25 -1.33
N THR A 119 7.26 -3.20 -0.22
CA THR A 119 7.27 -4.29 0.77
C THR A 119 6.06 -5.18 0.56
N TYR A 120 6.28 -6.49 0.54
CA TYR A 120 5.21 -7.48 0.51
C TYR A 120 5.36 -8.50 1.64
N GLY A 121 4.24 -9.12 1.99
CA GLY A 121 4.19 -10.19 2.99
C GLY A 121 3.00 -11.11 2.76
N ILE A 122 3.07 -12.31 3.32
CA ILE A 122 2.04 -13.34 3.26
C ILE A 122 1.28 -13.34 4.58
N LEU A 123 -0.05 -13.26 4.54
CA LEU A 123 -0.87 -13.31 5.74
C LEU A 123 -0.84 -14.71 6.36
N ASN A 124 -0.42 -14.78 7.62
CA ASN A 124 -0.31 -16.01 8.37
C ASN A 124 -1.33 -16.02 9.53
N LYS A 125 -2.59 -16.32 9.20
CA LYS A 125 -3.68 -16.49 10.18
C LYS A 125 -4.33 -17.86 10.03
#